data_4958321dab04d62660211ddf6bc87f36
#
_entry.id   4958321dab04d62660211ddf6bc87f36
#
_cell.length_a   1.000
_cell.length_b   1.000
_cell.length_c   1.000
_cell.angle_alpha   90.00
_cell.angle_beta   90.00
_cell.angle_gamma   90.00
#
_symmetry.space_group_name_H-M   'P 1'
#
loop_
_entity.id
_entity.type
_entity.pdbx_description
1 polymer ?
#
loop_
_entity_poly.entity_id
_entity_poly.type
_entity_poly.pdbx_seq_one_letter_code
_entity_poly.pdbx_strand_id
1 'polypeptide(L)'
;MSHISVLLHETIDALLAGRNTGIYVDGTFGRGGHTRLLLSKLDENARVYAFDKDPQALAVAAELEQEDSRFKIIHASFADLKQALAEQGIESVDGVMADLGVSSPQLDQAERGFSFMKDGPLDMRMDNSQGPTAAEWLVDIEEEALANVIFQYGEERYSRRIAKAIKAAGYIDTTAKLAEIVFLRWFFSQDFIYSFIYFIC
;
A
#
# COMPACT_ATOMS: atom_id res chain seq x y z
N MET A 1 -4.09 10.04 -18.10
CA MET A 1 -4.97 8.87 -18.34
C MET A 1 -5.63 8.54 -17.02
N SER A 2 -6.96 8.39 -16.96
CA SER A 2 -7.64 7.93 -15.75
C SER A 2 -7.25 6.46 -15.50
N HIS A 3 -6.63 6.18 -14.39
CA HIS A 3 -6.29 4.81 -14.00
C HIS A 3 -7.58 4.06 -13.66
N ILE A 4 -7.82 2.95 -14.31
CA ILE A 4 -8.96 2.07 -14.00
C ILE A 4 -8.46 1.05 -12.97
N SER A 5 -9.17 0.93 -11.85
CA SER A 5 -8.86 -0.07 -10.82
C SER A 5 -8.96 -1.48 -11.39
N VAL A 6 -8.07 -2.36 -10.95
CA VAL A 6 -8.03 -3.76 -11.40
C VAL A 6 -9.27 -4.51 -10.89
N LEU A 7 -9.89 -5.33 -11.74
CA LEU A 7 -11.08 -6.14 -11.41
C LEU A 7 -12.22 -5.34 -10.73
N LEU A 8 -12.38 -4.06 -11.14
CA LEU A 8 -13.25 -3.10 -10.48
C LEU A 8 -14.69 -3.60 -10.31
N HIS A 9 -15.31 -4.11 -11.37
CA HIS A 9 -16.69 -4.57 -11.35
C HIS A 9 -16.83 -5.93 -10.67
N GLU A 10 -15.92 -6.83 -10.96
CA GLU A 10 -15.89 -8.20 -10.44
C GLU A 10 -15.75 -8.20 -8.90
N THR A 11 -14.87 -7.35 -8.37
CA THR A 11 -14.68 -7.19 -6.92
C THR A 11 -15.96 -6.71 -6.24
N ILE A 12 -16.60 -5.67 -6.78
CA ILE A 12 -17.82 -5.11 -6.19
C ILE A 12 -19.00 -6.07 -6.32
N ASP A 13 -19.16 -6.74 -7.44
CA ASP A 13 -20.23 -7.73 -7.64
C ASP A 13 -20.08 -8.91 -6.68
N ALA A 14 -18.86 -9.40 -6.49
CA ALA A 14 -18.56 -10.45 -5.52
C ALA A 14 -18.80 -10.01 -4.07
N LEU A 15 -18.35 -8.78 -3.72
CA LEU A 15 -18.54 -8.20 -2.38
C LEU A 15 -20.01 -8.06 -2.02
N LEU A 16 -20.82 -7.54 -2.92
CA LEU A 16 -22.24 -7.34 -2.70
C LEU A 16 -23.05 -8.64 -2.72
N ALA A 17 -22.67 -9.62 -3.54
CA ALA A 17 -23.38 -10.87 -3.71
C ALA A 17 -24.90 -10.68 -3.94
N GLY A 18 -25.25 -9.66 -4.72
CA GLY A 18 -26.64 -9.28 -5.05
C GLY A 18 -27.37 -8.43 -4.00
N ARG A 19 -26.71 -8.05 -2.89
CA ARG A 19 -27.26 -7.13 -1.87
C ARG A 19 -26.99 -5.69 -2.26
N ASN A 20 -27.77 -4.77 -1.74
CA ASN A 20 -27.58 -3.32 -1.96
C ASN A 20 -27.62 -2.51 -0.65
N THR A 21 -27.68 -3.18 0.50
CA THR A 21 -27.62 -2.55 1.82
C THR A 21 -26.65 -3.28 2.72
N GLY A 22 -26.27 -2.67 3.84
CA GLY A 22 -25.36 -3.24 4.83
C GLY A 22 -24.17 -2.35 5.12
N ILE A 23 -23.19 -2.88 5.85
CA ILE A 23 -21.95 -2.21 6.22
C ILE A 23 -20.79 -2.87 5.50
N TYR A 24 -20.09 -2.09 4.69
CA TYR A 24 -18.97 -2.58 3.88
C TYR A 24 -17.69 -1.85 4.23
N VAL A 25 -16.56 -2.52 4.03
CA VAL A 25 -15.24 -1.96 4.29
C VAL A 25 -14.35 -2.06 3.07
N ASP A 26 -13.72 -0.95 2.72
CA ASP A 26 -12.59 -0.87 1.78
C ASP A 26 -11.30 -0.67 2.58
N GLY A 27 -10.47 -1.70 2.69
CA GLY A 27 -9.22 -1.67 3.45
C GLY A 27 -8.10 -0.85 2.78
N THR A 28 -8.30 -0.41 1.53
CA THR A 28 -7.27 0.20 0.68
C THR A 28 -7.90 1.22 -0.28
N PHE A 29 -8.32 2.37 0.26
CA PHE A 29 -9.10 3.36 -0.49
C PHE A 29 -8.41 3.85 -1.77
N GLY A 30 -7.11 4.17 -1.69
CA GLY A 30 -6.32 4.68 -2.80
C GLY A 30 -6.88 5.96 -3.42
N ARG A 31 -7.46 5.85 -4.60
CA ARG A 31 -8.15 6.96 -5.29
C ARG A 31 -9.67 6.80 -5.30
N GLY A 32 -10.19 5.84 -4.56
CA GLY A 32 -11.62 5.63 -4.36
C GLY A 32 -12.36 5.00 -5.54
N GLY A 33 -11.67 4.35 -6.46
CA GLY A 33 -12.32 3.72 -7.62
C GLY A 33 -13.31 2.65 -7.22
N HIS A 34 -12.90 1.69 -6.40
CA HIS A 34 -13.77 0.63 -5.87
C HIS A 34 -14.86 1.20 -4.96
N THR A 35 -14.50 2.08 -4.03
CA THR A 35 -15.46 2.71 -3.11
C THR A 35 -16.55 3.48 -3.85
N ARG A 36 -16.21 4.29 -4.87
CA ARG A 36 -17.22 5.04 -5.66
C ARG A 36 -18.17 4.11 -6.41
N LEU A 37 -17.66 3.04 -7.02
CA LEU A 37 -18.51 2.04 -7.66
C LEU A 37 -19.40 1.32 -6.63
N LEU A 38 -18.86 0.96 -5.47
CA LEU A 38 -19.62 0.35 -4.37
C LEU A 38 -20.78 1.24 -3.95
N LEU A 39 -20.52 2.50 -3.63
CA LEU A 39 -21.54 3.49 -3.23
C LEU A 39 -22.63 3.67 -4.29
N SER A 40 -22.29 3.59 -5.59
CA SER A 40 -23.24 3.71 -6.68
C SER A 40 -24.25 2.55 -6.77
N LYS A 41 -23.93 1.40 -6.18
CA LYS A 41 -24.77 0.20 -6.15
C LYS A 41 -25.53 0.02 -4.82
N LEU A 42 -25.19 0.78 -3.81
CA LEU A 42 -25.78 0.70 -2.48
C LEU A 42 -26.96 1.66 -2.30
N ASP A 43 -27.90 1.27 -1.45
CA ASP A 43 -29.03 2.13 -1.06
C ASP A 43 -28.65 3.15 0.04
N GLU A 44 -29.62 3.97 0.44
CA GLU A 44 -29.43 5.05 1.41
C GLU A 44 -29.13 4.56 2.86
N ASN A 45 -29.47 3.32 3.17
CA ASN A 45 -29.27 2.73 4.49
C ASN A 45 -27.90 2.09 4.67
N ALA A 46 -27.19 1.85 3.58
CA ALA A 46 -25.85 1.28 3.61
C ALA A 46 -24.81 2.24 4.20
N ARG A 47 -23.70 1.69 4.66
CA ARG A 47 -22.53 2.46 5.13
C ARG A 47 -21.26 1.83 4.56
N VAL A 48 -20.32 2.68 4.18
CA VAL A 48 -19.01 2.28 3.69
C VAL A 48 -17.92 2.95 4.52
N TYR A 49 -17.10 2.15 5.16
CA TYR A 49 -15.91 2.58 5.87
C TYR A 49 -14.69 2.27 5.04
N ALA A 50 -13.85 3.25 4.75
CA ALA A 50 -12.60 3.03 4.04
C ALA A 50 -11.40 3.32 4.93
N PHE A 51 -10.30 2.66 4.61
CA PHE A 51 -9.02 2.80 5.31
C PHE A 51 -7.94 3.19 4.30
N ASP A 52 -7.08 4.09 4.70
CA ASP A 52 -5.83 4.34 4.01
C ASP A 52 -4.81 4.99 4.97
N LYS A 53 -3.53 4.80 4.67
CA LYS A 53 -2.41 5.44 5.38
C LYS A 53 -1.84 6.63 4.60
N ASP A 54 -2.04 6.67 3.29
CA ASP A 54 -1.45 7.68 2.41
C ASP A 54 -2.19 9.03 2.54
N PRO A 55 -1.51 10.12 2.96
CA PRO A 55 -2.13 11.45 3.05
C PRO A 55 -2.77 11.91 1.74
N GLN A 56 -2.24 11.50 0.58
CA GLN A 56 -2.85 11.83 -0.71
C GLN A 56 -4.18 11.09 -0.96
N ALA A 57 -4.29 9.85 -0.47
CA ALA A 57 -5.54 9.11 -0.52
C ALA A 57 -6.58 9.72 0.43
N LEU A 58 -6.15 10.10 1.63
CA LEU A 58 -7.01 10.77 2.61
C LEU A 58 -7.58 12.10 2.11
N ALA A 59 -6.79 12.88 1.37
CA ALA A 59 -7.27 14.13 0.77
C ALA A 59 -8.41 13.88 -0.24
N VAL A 60 -8.28 12.86 -1.10
CA VAL A 60 -9.34 12.46 -2.04
C VAL A 60 -10.57 11.90 -1.32
N ALA A 61 -10.34 11.14 -0.24
CA ALA A 61 -11.43 10.57 0.54
C ALA A 61 -12.23 11.64 1.28
N ALA A 62 -11.58 12.70 1.77
CA ALA A 62 -12.25 13.81 2.45
C ALA A 62 -13.24 14.56 1.52
N GLU A 63 -12.95 14.63 0.22
CA GLU A 63 -13.90 15.16 -0.76
C GLU A 63 -15.12 14.24 -0.89
N LEU A 64 -14.91 12.92 -0.98
CA LEU A 64 -15.99 11.95 -1.07
C LEU A 64 -16.87 11.92 0.20
N GLU A 65 -16.30 12.11 1.38
CA GLU A 65 -17.08 12.24 2.64
C GLU A 65 -18.04 13.43 2.63
N GLN A 66 -17.69 14.51 1.94
CA GLN A 66 -18.58 15.67 1.79
C GLN A 66 -19.67 15.42 0.74
N GLU A 67 -19.38 14.58 -0.28
CA GLU A 67 -20.30 14.24 -1.36
C GLU A 67 -21.35 13.20 -0.96
N ASP A 68 -20.96 12.20 -0.11
CA ASP A 68 -21.80 11.04 0.22
C ASP A 68 -21.77 10.73 1.73
N SER A 69 -22.86 11.00 2.42
CA SER A 69 -22.99 10.79 3.87
C SER A 69 -22.94 9.32 4.32
N ARG A 70 -23.00 8.37 3.39
CA ARG A 70 -22.88 6.93 3.66
C ARG A 70 -21.41 6.51 3.79
N PHE A 71 -20.48 7.35 3.35
CA PHE A 71 -19.05 7.08 3.31
C PHE A 71 -18.30 7.69 4.48
N LYS A 72 -17.31 6.97 5.00
CA LYS A 72 -16.38 7.48 6.02
C LYS A 72 -14.98 6.95 5.78
N ILE A 73 -13.99 7.85 5.80
CA ILE A 73 -12.58 7.49 5.76
C ILE A 73 -11.98 7.40 7.17
N ILE A 74 -11.12 6.41 7.40
CA ILE A 74 -10.37 6.21 8.63
C ILE A 74 -8.88 6.21 8.29
N HIS A 75 -8.12 7.16 8.86
CA HIS A 75 -6.67 7.21 8.71
C HIS A 75 -6.03 6.14 9.60
N ALA A 76 -5.94 4.93 9.11
CA ALA A 76 -5.35 3.79 9.80
C ALA A 76 -4.92 2.70 8.81
N SER A 77 -4.09 1.78 9.27
CA SER A 77 -3.84 0.53 8.56
C SER A 77 -5.07 -0.36 8.60
N PHE A 78 -5.36 -1.09 7.52
CA PHE A 78 -6.38 -2.16 7.56
C PHE A 78 -6.01 -3.28 8.56
N ALA A 79 -4.76 -3.36 9.02
CA ALA A 79 -4.36 -4.25 10.11
C ALA A 79 -5.09 -3.92 11.43
N ASP A 80 -5.45 -2.64 11.63
CA ASP A 80 -6.14 -2.14 12.82
C ASP A 80 -7.66 -2.08 12.63
N LEU A 81 -8.19 -2.61 11.53
CA LEU A 81 -9.58 -2.53 11.10
C LEU A 81 -10.57 -2.86 12.22
N LYS A 82 -10.33 -3.96 12.95
CA LYS A 82 -11.23 -4.38 14.03
C LYS A 82 -11.34 -3.34 15.15
N GLN A 83 -10.20 -2.80 15.58
CA GLN A 83 -10.18 -1.79 16.62
C GLN A 83 -10.81 -0.49 16.15
N ALA A 84 -10.40 -0.02 14.96
CA ALA A 84 -10.88 1.24 14.40
C ALA A 84 -12.38 1.24 14.12
N LEU A 85 -12.96 0.11 13.69
CA LEU A 85 -14.41 -0.03 13.53
C LEU A 85 -15.14 -0.08 14.88
N ALA A 86 -14.57 -0.76 15.89
CA ALA A 86 -15.15 -0.79 17.23
C ALA A 86 -15.24 0.63 17.85
N GLU A 87 -14.26 1.48 17.60
CA GLU A 87 -14.27 2.91 18.00
C GLU A 87 -15.38 3.72 17.30
N GLN A 88 -15.86 3.25 16.14
CA GLN A 88 -17.03 3.80 15.45
C GLN A 88 -18.36 3.14 15.90
N GLY A 89 -18.32 2.22 16.87
CA GLY A 89 -19.50 1.48 17.33
C GLY A 89 -19.94 0.36 16.38
N ILE A 90 -19.06 -0.09 15.47
CA ILE A 90 -19.32 -1.15 14.49
C ILE A 90 -18.75 -2.47 15.00
N GLU A 91 -19.62 -3.42 15.30
CA GLU A 91 -19.23 -4.76 15.79
C GLU A 91 -19.16 -5.80 14.69
N SER A 92 -19.87 -5.61 13.59
CA SER A 92 -19.90 -6.52 12.45
C SER A 92 -20.06 -5.78 11.13
N VAL A 93 -19.57 -6.37 10.04
CA VAL A 93 -19.68 -5.86 8.67
C VAL A 93 -20.17 -6.95 7.74
N ASP A 94 -20.83 -6.57 6.64
CA ASP A 94 -21.38 -7.47 5.63
C ASP A 94 -20.34 -7.89 4.58
N GLY A 95 -19.29 -7.11 4.43
CA GLY A 95 -18.20 -7.42 3.51
C GLY A 95 -16.99 -6.53 3.68
N VAL A 96 -15.82 -7.11 3.38
CA VAL A 96 -14.52 -6.41 3.40
C VAL A 96 -13.84 -6.68 2.07
N MET A 97 -13.30 -5.65 1.45
CA MET A 97 -12.38 -5.75 0.31
C MET A 97 -11.05 -5.08 0.64
N ALA A 98 -9.99 -5.55 -0.01
CA ALA A 98 -8.67 -4.94 0.03
C ALA A 98 -7.95 -5.18 -1.31
N ASP A 99 -7.46 -4.11 -1.92
CA ASP A 99 -6.60 -4.13 -3.10
C ASP A 99 -5.16 -3.92 -2.64
N LEU A 100 -4.46 -5.05 -2.37
CA LEU A 100 -3.15 -5.02 -1.74
C LEU A 100 -2.06 -4.65 -2.74
N GLY A 101 -1.20 -3.73 -2.35
CA GLY A 101 -0.06 -3.29 -3.13
C GLY A 101 0.17 -1.79 -3.05
N VAL A 102 0.85 -1.26 -4.07
CA VAL A 102 1.14 0.17 -4.22
C VAL A 102 0.18 0.81 -5.22
N SER A 103 -0.22 2.04 -4.96
CA SER A 103 -1.04 2.80 -5.90
C SER A 103 -0.22 3.34 -7.08
N SER A 104 -0.87 3.55 -8.24
CA SER A 104 -0.18 4.13 -9.40
C SER A 104 0.49 5.47 -9.11
N PRO A 105 -0.11 6.43 -8.37
CA PRO A 105 0.58 7.65 -7.98
C PRO A 105 1.85 7.40 -7.18
N GLN A 106 1.89 6.41 -6.29
CA GLN A 106 3.10 6.06 -5.54
C GLN A 106 4.23 5.59 -6.46
N LEU A 107 3.92 4.85 -7.54
CA LEU A 107 4.90 4.43 -8.55
C LEU A 107 5.30 5.55 -9.50
N ASP A 108 4.37 6.45 -9.84
CA ASP A 108 4.60 7.51 -10.83
C ASP A 108 5.37 8.71 -10.27
N GLN A 109 5.27 8.95 -8.96
CA GLN A 109 5.93 10.05 -8.25
C GLN A 109 7.30 9.62 -7.75
N ALA A 110 8.38 10.10 -8.40
CA ALA A 110 9.75 9.74 -8.04
C ALA A 110 10.09 10.05 -6.57
N GLU A 111 9.53 11.15 -6.04
CA GLU A 111 9.72 11.60 -4.66
C GLU A 111 9.16 10.65 -3.61
N ARG A 112 8.27 9.72 -3.99
CA ARG A 112 7.72 8.70 -3.10
C ARG A 112 8.67 7.51 -2.90
N GLY A 113 9.62 7.30 -3.79
CA GLY A 113 10.66 6.28 -3.67
C GLY A 113 10.20 4.83 -3.94
N PHE A 114 9.01 4.60 -4.51
CA PHE A 114 8.49 3.26 -4.80
C PHE A 114 8.93 2.67 -6.14
N SER A 115 9.64 3.44 -6.95
CA SER A 115 10.09 2.98 -8.26
C SER A 115 11.54 3.37 -8.52
N PHE A 116 12.30 2.46 -9.11
CA PHE A 116 13.65 2.73 -9.62
C PHE A 116 13.65 3.16 -11.10
N MET A 117 12.49 3.14 -11.76
CA MET A 117 12.35 3.61 -13.15
C MET A 117 12.51 5.13 -13.27
N LYS A 118 12.20 5.84 -12.19
CA LYS A 118 12.46 7.25 -12.00
C LYS A 118 13.23 7.39 -10.71
N ASP A 119 14.46 7.89 -10.79
CA ASP A 119 15.27 8.07 -9.59
C ASP A 119 14.68 9.13 -8.66
N GLY A 120 14.70 8.83 -7.37
CA GLY A 120 14.16 9.68 -6.33
C GLY A 120 14.69 9.29 -4.95
N PRO A 121 14.33 10.03 -3.90
CA PRO A 121 14.75 9.69 -2.54
C PRO A 121 14.25 8.30 -2.17
N LEU A 122 15.06 7.54 -1.43
CA LEU A 122 14.69 6.22 -0.93
C LEU A 122 13.78 6.36 0.30
N ASP A 123 12.55 6.83 0.09
CA ASP A 123 11.55 7.04 1.14
C ASP A 123 10.71 5.78 1.37
N MET A 124 9.87 5.39 0.41
CA MET A 124 8.99 4.21 0.39
C MET A 124 7.93 4.15 1.50
N ARG A 125 7.69 5.23 2.22
CA ARG A 125 6.59 5.27 3.20
C ARG A 125 5.25 5.47 2.50
N MET A 126 4.26 4.64 2.79
CA MET A 126 2.88 4.90 2.39
C MET A 126 2.34 6.13 3.11
N ASP A 127 2.49 6.18 4.43
CA ASP A 127 2.29 7.38 5.23
C ASP A 127 3.62 8.14 5.36
N ASN A 128 3.85 9.10 4.49
CA ASN A 128 5.07 9.90 4.50
C ASN A 128 5.08 11.03 5.54
N SER A 129 4.04 11.12 6.38
CA SER A 129 3.98 12.08 7.49
C SER A 129 4.69 11.58 8.74
N GLN A 130 4.99 10.29 8.85
CA GLN A 130 5.55 9.67 10.05
C GLN A 130 6.43 8.46 9.75
N GLY A 131 7.19 8.03 10.78
CA GLY A 131 8.06 6.88 10.70
C GLY A 131 9.35 7.10 9.90
N PRO A 132 10.28 6.16 9.95
CA PRO A 132 11.54 6.22 9.22
C PRO A 132 11.32 5.98 7.72
N THR A 133 12.12 6.64 6.90
CA THR A 133 12.26 6.32 5.47
C THR A 133 12.94 4.97 5.28
N ALA A 134 12.81 4.38 4.08
CA ALA A 134 13.54 3.15 3.75
C ALA A 134 15.07 3.35 3.86
N ALA A 135 15.57 4.53 3.50
CA ALA A 135 16.99 4.86 3.66
C ALA A 135 17.46 4.78 5.11
N GLU A 136 16.71 5.38 6.04
CA GLU A 136 17.00 5.35 7.48
C GLU A 136 16.84 3.95 8.05
N TRP A 137 15.76 3.25 7.68
CA TRP A 137 15.51 1.89 8.13
C TRP A 137 16.62 0.91 7.71
N LEU A 138 17.16 1.05 6.48
CA LEU A 138 18.28 0.23 6.00
C LEU A 138 19.58 0.48 6.77
N VAL A 139 19.78 1.68 7.34
CA VAL A 139 20.93 1.96 8.22
C VAL A 139 20.76 1.24 9.55
N ASP A 140 19.57 1.28 10.14
CA ASP A 140 19.33 0.82 11.51
C ASP A 140 19.20 -0.70 11.61
N ILE A 141 18.63 -1.35 10.60
CA ILE A 141 18.39 -2.81 10.64
C ILE A 141 19.71 -3.60 10.63
N GLU A 142 19.79 -4.65 11.42
CA GLU A 142 20.93 -5.58 11.41
C GLU A 142 20.98 -6.41 10.10
N GLU A 143 22.19 -6.75 9.64
CA GLU A 143 22.42 -7.48 8.38
C GLU A 143 21.62 -8.80 8.31
N GLU A 144 21.62 -9.58 9.39
CA GLU A 144 20.91 -10.85 9.43
C GLU A 144 19.39 -10.65 9.37
N ALA A 145 18.87 -9.66 10.08
CA ALA A 145 17.47 -9.31 10.05
C ALA A 145 17.04 -8.85 8.66
N LEU A 146 17.84 -7.99 8.00
CA LEU A 146 17.60 -7.56 6.62
C LEU A 146 17.59 -8.75 5.65
N ALA A 147 18.53 -9.69 5.80
CA ALA A 147 18.57 -10.89 4.98
C ALA A 147 17.32 -11.77 5.16
N ASN A 148 16.83 -11.90 6.39
CA ASN A 148 15.61 -12.65 6.68
C ASN A 148 14.38 -11.97 6.07
N VAL A 149 14.31 -10.66 6.13
CA VAL A 149 13.28 -9.85 5.51
C VAL A 149 13.25 -10.07 4.00
N ILE A 150 14.38 -9.92 3.33
CA ILE A 150 14.52 -10.12 1.87
C ILE A 150 14.16 -11.57 1.49
N PHE A 151 14.50 -12.55 2.32
CA PHE A 151 14.19 -13.94 2.06
C PHE A 151 12.70 -14.27 2.25
N GLN A 152 12.13 -13.90 3.39
CA GLN A 152 10.78 -14.31 3.77
C GLN A 152 9.71 -13.61 2.94
N TYR A 153 9.90 -12.34 2.64
CA TYR A 153 8.89 -11.52 1.97
C TYR A 153 9.25 -11.22 0.51
N GLY A 154 10.52 -11.13 0.19
CA GLY A 154 10.99 -10.96 -1.19
C GLY A 154 11.20 -12.30 -1.91
N GLU A 155 11.06 -13.45 -1.21
CA GLU A 155 11.30 -14.80 -1.76
C GLU A 155 12.68 -14.95 -2.44
N GLU A 156 13.65 -14.09 -2.04
CA GLU A 156 14.95 -14.01 -2.71
C GLU A 156 16.00 -14.90 -2.04
N ARG A 157 16.44 -15.93 -2.76
CA ARG A 157 17.42 -16.90 -2.29
C ARG A 157 18.82 -16.33 -2.01
N TYR A 158 19.19 -15.21 -2.67
CA TYR A 158 20.47 -14.53 -2.46
C TYR A 158 20.41 -13.45 -1.38
N SER A 159 19.38 -13.44 -0.56
CA SER A 159 19.08 -12.45 0.47
C SER A 159 20.28 -12.05 1.33
N ARG A 160 21.07 -13.02 1.83
CA ARG A 160 22.26 -12.75 2.63
C ARG A 160 23.32 -11.95 1.88
N ARG A 161 23.53 -12.27 0.60
CA ARG A 161 24.49 -11.57 -0.26
C ARG A 161 24.05 -10.14 -0.56
N ILE A 162 22.76 -9.95 -0.75
CA ILE A 162 22.15 -8.64 -0.99
C ILE A 162 22.21 -7.80 0.29
N ALA A 163 21.79 -8.34 1.43
CA ALA A 163 21.84 -7.66 2.71
C ALA A 163 23.26 -7.20 3.05
N LYS A 164 24.25 -8.07 2.88
CA LYS A 164 25.66 -7.72 3.08
C LYS A 164 26.12 -6.57 2.17
N ALA A 165 25.68 -6.55 0.91
CA ALA A 165 26.05 -5.48 -0.03
C ALA A 165 25.39 -4.15 0.35
N ILE A 166 24.13 -4.17 0.77
CA ILE A 166 23.40 -2.99 1.24
C ILE A 166 24.09 -2.43 2.50
N LYS A 167 24.40 -3.27 3.50
CA LYS A 167 25.08 -2.82 4.72
C LYS A 167 26.48 -2.29 4.45
N ALA A 168 27.23 -2.91 3.52
CA ALA A 168 28.57 -2.44 3.13
C ALA A 168 28.56 -1.09 2.40
N ALA A 169 27.45 -0.73 1.73
CA ALA A 169 27.28 0.54 1.05
C ALA A 169 27.00 1.72 2.01
N GLY A 170 26.63 1.44 3.26
CA GLY A 170 26.26 2.46 4.24
C GLY A 170 24.95 3.16 3.92
N TYR A 171 24.91 4.49 4.01
CA TYR A 171 23.71 5.27 3.73
C TYR A 171 23.40 5.30 2.22
N ILE A 172 22.20 4.85 1.86
CA ILE A 172 21.69 4.79 0.49
C ILE A 172 20.54 5.79 0.40
N ASP A 173 20.74 6.85 -0.37
CA ASP A 173 19.85 8.02 -0.43
C ASP A 173 18.82 7.95 -1.56
N THR A 174 19.08 7.15 -2.63
CA THR A 174 18.19 7.12 -3.78
C THR A 174 17.81 5.70 -4.20
N THR A 175 16.70 5.60 -4.92
CA THR A 175 16.18 4.34 -5.48
C THR A 175 17.12 3.75 -6.54
N ALA A 176 17.74 4.60 -7.39
CA ALA A 176 18.70 4.14 -8.39
C ALA A 176 19.95 3.53 -7.75
N LYS A 177 20.48 4.15 -6.68
CA LYS A 177 21.64 3.62 -5.96
C LYS A 177 21.35 2.28 -5.30
N LEU A 178 20.17 2.11 -4.69
CA LEU A 178 19.74 0.83 -4.15
C LEU A 178 19.63 -0.23 -5.26
N ALA A 179 19.00 0.12 -6.37
CA ALA A 179 18.85 -0.78 -7.52
C ALA A 179 20.22 -1.19 -8.08
N GLU A 180 21.18 -0.28 -8.19
CA GLU A 180 22.55 -0.58 -8.63
C GLU A 180 23.25 -1.57 -7.71
N ILE A 181 23.18 -1.37 -6.37
CA ILE A 181 23.79 -2.26 -5.37
C ILE A 181 23.20 -3.67 -5.48
N VAL A 182 21.89 -3.77 -5.61
CA VAL A 182 21.20 -5.05 -5.76
C VAL A 182 21.53 -5.70 -7.10
N PHE A 183 21.47 -4.96 -8.20
CA PHE A 183 21.73 -5.47 -9.56
C PHE A 183 23.15 -5.99 -9.74
N LEU A 184 24.16 -5.30 -9.25
CA LEU A 184 25.58 -5.71 -9.31
C LEU A 184 25.85 -7.03 -8.58
N ARG A 185 24.99 -7.46 -7.67
CA ARG A 185 25.10 -8.70 -6.89
C ARG A 185 24.22 -9.83 -7.41
N TRP A 186 23.37 -9.52 -8.39
CA TRP A 186 22.24 -10.36 -8.77
C TRP A 186 22.16 -10.76 -10.26
N PHE A 187 23.22 -10.92 -10.94
CA PHE A 187 23.33 -11.12 -12.39
C PHE A 187 22.40 -12.18 -13.06
N PHE A 188 21.39 -12.77 -12.40
CA PHE A 188 20.64 -13.92 -12.92
C PHE A 188 19.10 -13.96 -12.76
N SER A 189 18.37 -12.97 -12.25
CA SER A 189 16.90 -12.98 -12.36
C SER A 189 16.20 -11.61 -12.31
N GLN A 190 15.23 -11.42 -13.21
CA GLN A 190 14.52 -10.14 -13.38
C GLN A 190 13.37 -9.90 -12.36
N ASP A 191 12.96 -10.92 -11.61
CA ASP A 191 11.73 -10.89 -10.82
C ASP A 191 11.85 -10.22 -9.44
N PHE A 192 13.06 -10.05 -8.91
CA PHE A 192 13.31 -9.60 -7.55
C PHE A 192 12.94 -8.13 -7.28
N ILE A 193 13.17 -7.24 -8.22
CA ILE A 193 12.98 -5.80 -7.98
C ILE A 193 11.51 -5.48 -7.70
N TYR A 194 10.59 -6.17 -8.34
CA TYR A 194 9.16 -6.03 -8.06
C TYR A 194 8.79 -6.58 -6.68
N SER A 195 9.32 -7.74 -6.30
CA SER A 195 9.08 -8.34 -4.97
C SER A 195 9.60 -7.48 -3.82
N PHE A 196 10.74 -6.81 -3.99
CA PHE A 196 11.34 -5.96 -2.96
C PHE A 196 10.51 -4.69 -2.68
N ILE A 197 9.89 -4.12 -3.71
CA ILE A 197 8.97 -2.98 -3.55
C ILE A 197 7.72 -3.39 -2.77
N TYR A 198 7.14 -4.56 -3.06
CA TYR A 198 5.98 -5.08 -2.33
C TYR A 198 6.24 -5.34 -0.85
N PHE A 199 7.48 -5.50 -0.48
CA PHE A 199 7.84 -5.89 0.88
C PHE A 199 7.97 -4.71 1.85
N ILE A 200 8.52 -3.57 1.43
CA ILE A 200 8.75 -2.42 2.33
C ILE A 200 7.48 -1.55 2.48
N CYS A 201 6.47 -1.77 1.64
CA CYS A 201 5.14 -1.15 1.75
C CYS A 201 4.24 -1.86 2.73
#